data_d7e4454d1a82eea4134fdb63dc5dbb98
#
_entry.id   d7e4454d1a82eea4134fdb63dc5dbb98
#
_cell.length_a   1.000
_cell.length_b   1.000
_cell.length_c   1.000
_cell.angle_alpha   90.00
_cell.angle_beta   90.00
_cell.angle_gamma   90.00
#
_symmetry.space_group_name_H-M   'P 1'
#
loop_
_entity.id
_entity.type
_entity.pdbx_description
1 polymer ?
#
loop_
_entity_poly.entity_id
_entity_poly.type
_entity_poly.pdbx_seq_one_letter_code
_entity_poly.pdbx_strand_id
1 'polypeptide(L)'
;PEAMNSFTVGMAEELVNVFNLASEDDDVGCIIVTGAGKAFCAGMDLSIGGNVFGLDESISPNLGEVRRRYSDADMVAGVRDTGGRVSLAIFECKKPVIGAINGAAVGVGATMTLGMDIRMVSEKARIGFVFGKIGVTPEACSTWFLPRIVGMQTALEWVYSADILSASQVVEAGLARSMHAPEDLLPAARALASKFVANRSPVATALARQMMYRNSAMSSPRAAHEVDSLSMYYSSLGDGKEGVQSFLEKRDPVFTSKASEMPDFYPWWESEQ
;
A
#
# COMPACT_ATOMS: atom_id res chain seq x y z
N PRO A 1 16.08 14.49 -1.29
CA PRO A 1 16.80 13.88 -2.45
C PRO A 1 18.28 13.64 -2.18
N GLU A 2 18.94 14.54 -1.46
CA GLU A 2 20.39 14.51 -1.17
C GLU A 2 20.77 13.26 -0.38
N ALA A 3 19.95 12.84 0.59
CA ALA A 3 20.07 11.61 1.37
C ALA A 3 19.36 10.40 0.71
N MET A 4 19.11 10.46 -0.62
CA MET A 4 18.40 9.39 -1.37
C MET A 4 17.02 9.05 -0.78
N ASN A 5 16.30 10.04 -0.28
CA ASN A 5 14.99 9.87 0.37
C ASN A 5 15.02 8.83 1.51
N SER A 6 16.10 8.84 2.32
CA SER A 6 16.21 7.94 3.47
C SER A 6 15.03 8.15 4.42
N PHE A 7 14.54 7.04 4.94
CA PHE A 7 13.34 6.98 5.75
C PHE A 7 13.64 7.37 7.20
N THR A 8 12.81 8.24 7.76
CA THR A 8 12.89 8.66 9.15
C THR A 8 11.54 8.48 9.84
N VAL A 9 11.53 8.50 11.18
CA VAL A 9 10.29 8.48 11.97
C VAL A 9 9.37 9.64 11.58
N GLY A 10 9.91 10.86 11.42
CA GLY A 10 9.14 12.02 10.99
C GLY A 10 8.54 11.85 9.60
N MET A 11 9.30 11.30 8.63
CA MET A 11 8.78 10.98 7.30
C MET A 11 7.63 9.94 7.36
N ALA A 12 7.73 8.97 8.26
CA ALA A 12 6.67 7.99 8.44
C ALA A 12 5.37 8.63 8.93
N GLU A 13 5.46 9.54 9.90
CA GLU A 13 4.31 10.27 10.42
C GLU A 13 3.65 11.13 9.34
N GLU A 14 4.46 11.83 8.56
CA GLU A 14 3.98 12.60 7.40
C GLU A 14 3.30 11.71 6.37
N LEU A 15 3.88 10.55 6.01
CA LEU A 15 3.29 9.61 5.07
C LEU A 15 1.95 9.06 5.57
N VAL A 16 1.87 8.63 6.83
CA VAL A 16 0.61 8.16 7.45
C VAL A 16 -0.45 9.25 7.34
N ASN A 17 -0.11 10.49 7.71
CA ASN A 17 -1.03 11.61 7.65
C ASN A 17 -1.50 11.90 6.21
N VAL A 18 -0.58 11.93 5.24
CA VAL A 18 -0.91 12.19 3.82
C VAL A 18 -1.81 11.10 3.25
N PHE A 19 -1.56 9.81 3.54
CA PHE A 19 -2.43 8.73 3.08
C PHE A 19 -3.83 8.83 3.71
N ASN A 20 -3.92 9.14 4.99
CA ASN A 20 -5.20 9.34 5.67
C ASN A 20 -5.97 10.53 5.09
N LEU A 21 -5.32 11.67 4.88
CA LEU A 21 -5.95 12.85 4.26
C LEU A 21 -6.42 12.54 2.83
N ALA A 22 -5.56 11.96 2.01
CA ALA A 22 -5.91 11.62 0.63
C ALA A 22 -7.02 10.56 0.54
N SER A 23 -7.12 9.68 1.53
CA SER A 23 -8.20 8.69 1.63
C SER A 23 -9.57 9.35 1.75
N GLU A 24 -9.66 10.44 2.53
CA GLU A 24 -10.92 11.16 2.78
C GLU A 24 -11.20 12.30 1.79
N ASP A 25 -10.21 12.73 1.03
CA ASP A 25 -10.35 13.81 0.05
C ASP A 25 -11.07 13.31 -1.22
N ASP A 26 -12.26 13.82 -1.50
CA ASP A 26 -13.06 13.42 -2.67
C ASP A 26 -12.50 13.95 -4.00
N ASP A 27 -11.61 14.94 -3.98
CA ASP A 27 -10.91 15.42 -5.17
C ASP A 27 -9.74 14.50 -5.57
N VAL A 28 -9.34 13.57 -4.70
CA VAL A 28 -8.30 12.56 -4.96
C VAL A 28 -8.94 11.27 -5.45
N GLY A 29 -8.71 10.91 -6.71
CA GLY A 29 -9.20 9.65 -7.27
C GLY A 29 -8.18 8.49 -7.24
N CYS A 30 -6.87 8.79 -7.28
CA CYS A 30 -5.78 7.82 -7.26
C CYS A 30 -4.50 8.48 -6.74
N ILE A 31 -3.68 7.71 -6.02
CA ILE A 31 -2.40 8.18 -5.47
C ILE A 31 -1.25 7.56 -6.27
N ILE A 32 -0.27 8.38 -6.67
CA ILE A 32 0.98 7.93 -7.27
C ILE A 32 2.12 8.30 -6.32
N VAL A 33 2.87 7.31 -5.88
CA VAL A 33 4.05 7.48 -5.01
C VAL A 33 5.31 7.31 -5.82
N THR A 34 6.20 8.28 -5.76
CA THR A 34 7.52 8.23 -6.42
C THR A 34 8.57 8.96 -5.60
N GLY A 35 9.84 8.65 -5.84
CA GLY A 35 10.96 9.34 -5.18
C GLY A 35 11.40 10.59 -5.92
N ALA A 36 11.78 11.64 -5.19
CA ALA A 36 12.46 12.78 -5.76
C ALA A 36 13.94 12.45 -6.05
N GLY A 37 14.46 12.86 -7.20
CA GLY A 37 15.86 12.64 -7.57
C GLY A 37 16.18 11.20 -8.01
N LYS A 38 17.29 10.64 -7.53
CA LYS A 38 17.88 9.38 -8.05
C LYS A 38 17.29 8.11 -7.45
N ALA A 39 16.74 8.19 -6.25
CA ALA A 39 16.23 7.05 -5.49
C ALA A 39 14.74 7.17 -5.27
N PHE A 40 14.09 6.03 -5.09
CA PHE A 40 12.75 5.99 -4.53
C PHE A 40 12.83 6.22 -3.00
N CYS A 41 13.48 5.31 -2.29
CA CYS A 41 13.82 5.42 -0.87
C CYS A 41 14.92 4.40 -0.55
N ALA A 42 16.08 4.86 -0.11
CA ALA A 42 17.25 4.01 0.13
C ALA A 42 17.21 3.22 1.45
N GLY A 43 16.12 3.28 2.19
CA GLY A 43 15.94 2.62 3.48
C GLY A 43 16.01 3.58 4.66
N MET A 44 16.01 3.01 5.88
CA MET A 44 16.09 3.78 7.11
C MET A 44 17.36 4.64 7.16
N ASP A 45 17.24 5.84 7.67
CA ASP A 45 18.38 6.71 7.94
C ASP A 45 19.20 6.16 9.12
N LEU A 46 20.33 5.55 8.81
CA LEU A 46 21.22 4.95 9.81
C LEU A 46 22.23 5.95 10.39
N SER A 47 22.18 7.21 10.00
CA SER A 47 23.08 8.25 10.50
C SER A 47 22.68 8.81 11.87
N ILE A 48 21.45 8.52 12.32
CA ILE A 48 20.91 8.97 13.61
C ILE A 48 21.47 8.11 14.73
N GLY A 49 21.92 8.73 15.83
CA GLY A 49 22.37 8.02 17.01
C GLY A 49 21.24 7.34 17.80
N GLY A 50 21.55 6.31 18.57
CA GLY A 50 20.57 5.53 19.35
C GLY A 50 19.90 4.44 18.52
N ASN A 51 18.65 4.08 18.88
CA ASN A 51 17.88 3.13 18.09
C ASN A 51 17.36 3.79 16.82
N VAL A 52 18.05 3.56 15.71
CA VAL A 52 17.72 4.18 14.39
C VAL A 52 16.34 3.81 13.86
N PHE A 53 15.73 2.73 14.39
CA PHE A 53 14.37 2.30 13.99
C PHE A 53 13.26 3.05 14.74
N GLY A 54 13.63 3.96 15.68
CA GLY A 54 12.69 4.73 16.48
C GLY A 54 11.96 3.92 17.55
N LEU A 55 12.56 2.81 18.00
CA LEU A 55 11.98 1.94 19.02
C LEU A 55 12.51 2.27 20.42
N ASP A 56 11.69 2.08 21.44
CA ASP A 56 12.03 2.31 22.84
C ASP A 56 12.59 1.03 23.47
N GLU A 57 13.91 1.00 23.69
CA GLU A 57 14.63 -0.16 24.26
C GLU A 57 14.29 -0.43 25.74
N SER A 58 13.62 0.49 26.43
CA SER A 58 13.16 0.28 27.80
C SER A 58 11.90 -0.58 27.90
N ILE A 59 11.18 -0.77 26.80
CA ILE A 59 9.97 -1.58 26.73
C ILE A 59 10.35 -3.03 26.37
N SER A 60 9.78 -4.00 27.10
CA SER A 60 9.97 -5.43 26.83
C SER A 60 8.60 -6.10 26.58
N PRO A 61 7.94 -5.84 25.45
CA PRO A 61 6.58 -6.26 25.20
C PRO A 61 6.51 -7.74 24.80
N ASN A 62 5.43 -8.42 25.17
CA ASN A 62 5.05 -9.70 24.58
C ASN A 62 3.88 -9.53 23.61
N LEU A 63 3.63 -10.56 22.80
CA LEU A 63 2.59 -10.50 21.76
C LEU A 63 1.19 -10.20 22.33
N GLY A 64 0.88 -10.71 23.53
CA GLY A 64 -0.41 -10.44 24.19
C GLY A 64 -0.55 -8.97 24.60
N GLU A 65 0.52 -8.35 25.05
CA GLU A 65 0.54 -6.90 25.36
C GLU A 65 0.40 -6.06 24.09
N VAL A 66 1.13 -6.39 23.03
CA VAL A 66 1.01 -5.70 21.75
C VAL A 66 -0.45 -5.76 21.25
N ARG A 67 -1.10 -6.92 21.34
CA ARG A 67 -2.52 -7.07 20.92
C ARG A 67 -3.47 -6.22 21.74
N ARG A 68 -3.34 -6.26 23.07
CA ARG A 68 -4.25 -5.52 23.98
C ARG A 68 -4.05 -4.00 23.92
N ARG A 69 -2.82 -3.56 23.68
CA ARG A 69 -2.38 -2.16 23.74
C ARG A 69 -1.99 -1.61 22.37
N TYR A 70 -2.49 -2.22 21.30
CA TYR A 70 -2.05 -1.94 19.93
C TYR A 70 -2.14 -0.47 19.54
N SER A 71 -3.15 0.23 20.07
CA SER A 71 -3.41 1.66 19.79
C SER A 71 -2.89 2.61 20.88
N ASP A 72 -2.28 2.09 21.97
CA ASP A 72 -1.72 2.94 23.01
C ASP A 72 -0.54 3.74 22.48
N ALA A 73 -0.42 4.99 22.89
CA ALA A 73 0.57 5.92 22.34
C ALA A 73 2.03 5.43 22.53
N ASP A 74 2.36 4.83 23.66
CA ASP A 74 3.67 4.26 23.94
C ASP A 74 3.98 3.02 23.09
N MET A 75 2.98 2.16 22.85
CA MET A 75 3.11 1.02 21.94
C MET A 75 3.29 1.47 20.49
N VAL A 76 2.52 2.46 20.07
CA VAL A 76 2.61 3.04 18.72
C VAL A 76 3.99 3.67 18.49
N ALA A 77 4.50 4.43 19.47
CA ALA A 77 5.75 5.15 19.33
C ALA A 77 6.99 4.28 19.59
N GLY A 78 6.91 3.32 20.55
CA GLY A 78 8.08 2.61 21.05
C GLY A 78 8.22 1.15 20.60
N VAL A 79 7.15 0.52 20.09
CA VAL A 79 7.15 -0.92 19.78
C VAL A 79 6.73 -1.22 18.35
N ARG A 80 5.71 -0.54 17.83
CA ARG A 80 5.23 -0.82 16.47
C ARG A 80 6.21 -0.30 15.44
N ASP A 81 6.63 -1.19 14.52
CA ASP A 81 7.57 -0.80 13.48
C ASP A 81 7.02 0.36 12.64
N THR A 82 7.88 1.33 12.41
CA THR A 82 7.53 2.61 11.76
C THR A 82 7.09 2.40 10.30
N GLY A 83 7.75 1.48 9.59
CA GLY A 83 7.37 1.11 8.22
C GLY A 83 6.01 0.41 8.17
N GLY A 84 5.67 -0.40 9.18
CA GLY A 84 4.38 -1.05 9.30
C GLY A 84 3.22 -0.07 9.46
N ARG A 85 3.44 1.03 10.17
CA ARG A 85 2.44 2.11 10.29
C ARG A 85 2.11 2.73 8.93
N VAL A 86 3.13 2.97 8.10
CA VAL A 86 2.94 3.48 6.72
C VAL A 86 2.24 2.44 5.85
N SER A 87 2.69 1.17 5.89
CA SER A 87 2.08 0.10 5.09
C SER A 87 0.61 -0.12 5.44
N LEU A 88 0.23 -0.01 6.72
CA LEU A 88 -1.16 -0.10 7.14
C LEU A 88 -1.98 1.10 6.65
N ALA A 89 -1.45 2.34 6.72
CA ALA A 89 -2.14 3.51 6.17
C ALA A 89 -2.36 3.38 4.65
N ILE A 90 -1.39 2.82 3.91
CA ILE A 90 -1.55 2.50 2.49
C ILE A 90 -2.63 1.44 2.28
N PHE A 91 -2.62 0.37 3.09
CA PHE A 91 -3.58 -0.73 3.00
C PHE A 91 -5.02 -0.28 3.29
N GLU A 92 -5.20 0.57 4.29
CA GLU A 92 -6.51 1.10 4.72
C GLU A 92 -7.05 2.21 3.82
N CYS A 93 -6.19 2.82 3.00
CA CYS A 93 -6.59 3.88 2.08
C CYS A 93 -7.71 3.43 1.13
N LYS A 94 -8.70 4.29 0.93
CA LYS A 94 -9.85 4.06 0.05
C LYS A 94 -9.52 4.23 -1.44
N LYS A 95 -8.39 4.89 -1.75
CA LYS A 95 -8.00 5.23 -3.12
C LYS A 95 -7.03 4.20 -3.68
N PRO A 96 -7.05 3.91 -4.98
CA PRO A 96 -5.98 3.16 -5.64
C PRO A 96 -4.62 3.82 -5.44
N VAL A 97 -3.59 3.02 -5.18
CA VAL A 97 -2.21 3.48 -4.94
C VAL A 97 -1.25 2.82 -5.93
N ILE A 98 -0.55 3.64 -6.70
CA ILE A 98 0.47 3.20 -7.66
C ILE A 98 1.85 3.60 -7.14
N GLY A 99 2.75 2.63 -6.98
CA GLY A 99 4.17 2.87 -6.74
C GLY A 99 4.91 3.03 -8.09
N ALA A 100 5.43 4.22 -8.35
CA ALA A 100 6.30 4.52 -9.50
C ALA A 100 7.75 4.57 -9.02
N ILE A 101 8.42 3.42 -9.00
CA ILE A 101 9.73 3.22 -8.37
C ILE A 101 10.82 3.67 -9.34
N ASN A 102 11.29 4.90 -9.18
CA ASN A 102 12.21 5.57 -10.09
C ASN A 102 13.68 5.17 -9.94
N GLY A 103 14.06 4.57 -8.81
CA GLY A 103 15.45 4.25 -8.52
C GLY A 103 15.59 3.23 -7.38
N ALA A 104 16.60 3.38 -6.52
CA ALA A 104 16.82 2.49 -5.40
C ALA A 104 15.63 2.50 -4.42
N ALA A 105 15.13 1.31 -4.06
CA ALA A 105 14.13 1.06 -3.06
C ALA A 105 14.62 -0.10 -2.18
N VAL A 106 15.14 0.21 -0.98
CA VAL A 106 15.87 -0.75 -0.15
C VAL A 106 15.31 -0.77 1.27
N GLY A 107 15.29 -1.94 1.92
CA GLY A 107 14.71 -2.08 3.26
C GLY A 107 13.26 -1.57 3.30
N VAL A 108 12.95 -0.64 4.20
CA VAL A 108 11.61 -0.01 4.28
C VAL A 108 11.21 0.65 2.97
N GLY A 109 12.16 1.15 2.18
CA GLY A 109 11.88 1.71 0.85
C GLY A 109 11.33 0.65 -0.13
N ALA A 110 11.70 -0.61 0.02
CA ALA A 110 11.12 -1.72 -0.74
C ALA A 110 9.81 -2.20 -0.11
N THR A 111 9.80 -2.44 1.21
CA THR A 111 8.67 -3.08 1.90
C THR A 111 7.42 -2.21 1.93
N MET A 112 7.52 -0.88 2.09
CA MET A 112 6.33 -0.01 2.03
C MET A 112 5.63 -0.03 0.66
N THR A 113 6.36 -0.38 -0.43
CA THR A 113 5.73 -0.49 -1.75
C THR A 113 4.81 -1.70 -1.88
N LEU A 114 4.95 -2.69 -1.00
CA LEU A 114 4.16 -3.92 -1.06
C LEU A 114 2.68 -3.70 -0.71
N GLY A 115 2.37 -2.71 0.12
CA GLY A 115 1.00 -2.29 0.42
C GLY A 115 0.32 -1.49 -0.70
N MET A 116 1.08 -1.01 -1.69
CA MET A 116 0.54 -0.31 -2.86
C MET A 116 -0.09 -1.32 -3.82
N ASP A 117 -1.12 -0.91 -4.56
CA ASP A 117 -1.87 -1.84 -5.41
C ASP A 117 -1.07 -2.27 -6.64
N ILE A 118 -0.39 -1.34 -7.27
CA ILE A 118 0.41 -1.59 -8.47
C ILE A 118 1.80 -0.96 -8.31
N ARG A 119 2.83 -1.71 -8.69
CA ARG A 119 4.22 -1.23 -8.77
C ARG A 119 4.63 -1.19 -10.22
N MET A 120 5.16 -0.05 -10.64
CA MET A 120 5.83 0.18 -11.92
C MET A 120 7.25 0.62 -11.62
N VAL A 121 8.23 0.16 -12.37
CA VAL A 121 9.64 0.41 -12.08
C VAL A 121 10.35 1.08 -13.25
N SER A 122 11.28 1.97 -12.93
CA SER A 122 12.26 2.43 -13.90
C SER A 122 13.28 1.33 -14.19
N GLU A 123 13.86 1.28 -15.38
CA GLU A 123 15.03 0.43 -15.72
C GLU A 123 16.20 0.62 -14.75
N LYS A 124 16.29 1.79 -14.11
CA LYS A 124 17.28 2.12 -13.08
C LYS A 124 16.91 1.65 -11.68
N ALA A 125 15.71 1.10 -11.48
CA ALA A 125 15.29 0.63 -10.16
C ALA A 125 16.19 -0.52 -9.66
N ARG A 126 16.43 -0.47 -8.35
CA ARG A 126 17.17 -1.49 -7.61
C ARG A 126 16.39 -1.75 -6.32
N ILE A 127 15.90 -2.97 -6.16
CA ILE A 127 15.01 -3.33 -5.05
C ILE A 127 15.72 -4.32 -4.13
N GLY A 128 15.71 -4.07 -2.83
CA GLY A 128 16.40 -4.93 -1.88
C GLY A 128 15.69 -5.15 -0.56
N PHE A 129 15.50 -6.42 -0.19
CA PHE A 129 14.96 -6.84 1.11
C PHE A 129 16.11 -7.21 2.05
N VAL A 130 16.98 -6.24 2.37
CA VAL A 130 18.33 -6.42 2.91
C VAL A 130 18.40 -6.63 4.43
N PHE A 131 17.31 -6.93 5.09
CA PHE A 131 17.17 -7.01 6.55
C PHE A 131 18.18 -7.96 7.20
N GLY A 132 18.38 -9.15 6.64
CA GLY A 132 19.33 -10.14 7.15
C GLY A 132 20.79 -9.67 7.18
N LYS A 133 21.17 -8.73 6.29
CA LYS A 133 22.54 -8.16 6.27
C LYS A 133 22.86 -7.30 7.49
N ILE A 134 21.84 -6.74 8.14
CA ILE A 134 21.97 -5.91 9.33
C ILE A 134 21.41 -6.57 10.58
N GLY A 135 21.05 -7.86 10.49
CA GLY A 135 20.62 -8.66 11.64
C GLY A 135 19.22 -8.36 12.17
N VAL A 136 18.35 -7.78 11.34
CA VAL A 136 16.94 -7.53 11.68
C VAL A 136 16.00 -8.34 10.79
N THR A 137 14.75 -8.47 11.22
CA THR A 137 13.72 -9.17 10.47
C THR A 137 13.01 -8.24 9.48
N PRO A 138 12.39 -8.77 8.40
CA PRO A 138 11.48 -8.00 7.55
C PRO A 138 10.37 -7.35 8.37
N GLU A 139 10.03 -6.11 8.02
CA GLU A 139 9.05 -5.25 8.69
C GLU A 139 7.99 -4.74 7.69
N ALA A 140 7.22 -3.72 8.03
CA ALA A 140 6.25 -3.06 7.15
C ALA A 140 5.18 -4.02 6.60
N CYS A 141 4.74 -5.00 7.39
CA CYS A 141 3.82 -6.05 6.96
C CYS A 141 4.31 -6.86 5.75
N SER A 142 5.60 -6.77 5.41
CA SER A 142 6.17 -7.41 4.22
C SER A 142 6.04 -8.93 4.26
N THR A 143 6.09 -9.56 5.43
CA THR A 143 5.88 -11.01 5.60
C THR A 143 4.46 -11.46 5.23
N TRP A 144 3.49 -10.53 5.25
CA TRP A 144 2.14 -10.78 4.79
C TRP A 144 1.98 -10.52 3.28
N PHE A 145 2.53 -9.39 2.78
CA PHE A 145 2.36 -8.98 1.38
C PHE A 145 3.26 -9.73 0.41
N LEU A 146 4.58 -9.82 0.68
CA LEU A 146 5.55 -10.31 -0.29
C LEU A 146 5.23 -11.72 -0.81
N PRO A 147 4.96 -12.73 0.08
CA PRO A 147 4.67 -14.08 -0.39
C PRO A 147 3.34 -14.18 -1.15
N ARG A 148 2.40 -13.23 -0.95
CA ARG A 148 1.16 -13.16 -1.72
C ARG A 148 1.36 -12.59 -3.12
N ILE A 149 2.41 -11.79 -3.31
CA ILE A 149 2.71 -11.15 -4.60
C ILE A 149 3.59 -12.06 -5.46
N VAL A 150 4.68 -12.59 -4.90
CA VAL A 150 5.70 -13.33 -5.67
C VAL A 150 5.75 -14.82 -5.35
N GLY A 151 4.88 -15.30 -4.47
CA GLY A 151 4.93 -16.67 -3.95
C GLY A 151 5.95 -16.86 -2.84
N MET A 152 5.72 -17.89 -1.99
CA MET A 152 6.51 -18.13 -0.78
C MET A 152 7.98 -18.39 -1.08
N GLN A 153 8.27 -19.21 -2.10
CA GLN A 153 9.64 -19.62 -2.43
C GLN A 153 10.50 -18.40 -2.84
N THR A 154 10.01 -17.59 -3.75
CA THR A 154 10.72 -16.37 -4.21
C THR A 154 10.86 -15.36 -3.08
N ALA A 155 9.82 -15.20 -2.25
CA ALA A 155 9.89 -14.30 -1.08
C ALA A 155 10.99 -14.72 -0.10
N LEU A 156 11.08 -16.01 0.22
CA LEU A 156 12.11 -16.54 1.12
C LEU A 156 13.51 -16.42 0.52
N GLU A 157 13.67 -16.74 -0.78
CA GLU A 157 14.96 -16.58 -1.48
C GLU A 157 15.45 -15.12 -1.36
N TRP A 158 14.61 -14.14 -1.68
CA TRP A 158 14.98 -12.73 -1.63
C TRP A 158 15.30 -12.21 -0.24
N VAL A 159 14.54 -12.66 0.75
CA VAL A 159 14.76 -12.27 2.16
C VAL A 159 16.04 -12.90 2.71
N TYR A 160 16.32 -14.17 2.39
CA TYR A 160 17.49 -14.88 2.90
C TYR A 160 18.79 -14.43 2.21
N SER A 161 18.77 -14.28 0.89
CA SER A 161 19.94 -13.82 0.15
C SER A 161 20.24 -12.34 0.42
N ALA A 162 19.19 -11.56 0.70
CA ALA A 162 19.27 -10.12 0.86
C ALA A 162 19.99 -9.43 -0.33
N ASP A 163 19.77 -9.94 -1.54
CA ASP A 163 20.35 -9.42 -2.77
C ASP A 163 19.61 -8.15 -3.23
N ILE A 164 20.32 -7.37 -4.05
CA ILE A 164 19.73 -6.23 -4.75
C ILE A 164 19.26 -6.69 -6.12
N LEU A 165 17.95 -6.64 -6.30
CA LEU A 165 17.27 -7.09 -7.50
C LEU A 165 17.20 -5.98 -8.55
N SER A 166 17.41 -6.34 -9.81
CA SER A 166 17.22 -5.45 -10.95
C SER A 166 15.74 -5.25 -11.29
N ALA A 167 15.46 -4.22 -12.07
CA ALA A 167 14.10 -3.96 -12.58
C ALA A 167 13.53 -5.13 -13.38
N SER A 168 14.34 -5.81 -14.18
CA SER A 168 13.91 -6.99 -14.96
C SER A 168 13.54 -8.17 -14.07
N GLN A 169 14.35 -8.47 -13.04
CA GLN A 169 14.07 -9.56 -12.09
C GLN A 169 12.76 -9.36 -11.34
N VAL A 170 12.48 -8.13 -10.89
CA VAL A 170 11.23 -7.87 -10.15
C VAL A 170 9.99 -7.86 -11.04
N VAL A 171 10.12 -7.55 -12.33
CA VAL A 171 9.02 -7.70 -13.30
C VAL A 171 8.79 -9.17 -13.63
N GLU A 172 9.86 -9.95 -13.90
CA GLU A 172 9.78 -11.38 -14.19
C GLU A 172 9.12 -12.16 -13.05
N ALA A 173 9.47 -11.82 -11.80
CA ALA A 173 8.88 -12.44 -10.61
C ALA A 173 7.47 -11.94 -10.26
N GLY A 174 6.92 -10.98 -10.99
CA GLY A 174 5.59 -10.42 -10.75
C GLY A 174 5.50 -9.43 -9.59
N LEU A 175 6.63 -9.01 -9.00
CA LEU A 175 6.61 -7.94 -7.99
C LEU A 175 6.18 -6.60 -8.60
N ALA A 176 6.70 -6.28 -9.78
CA ALA A 176 6.32 -5.09 -10.53
C ALA A 176 5.57 -5.47 -11.81
N ARG A 177 4.57 -4.64 -12.15
CA ARG A 177 3.74 -4.84 -13.35
C ARG A 177 4.52 -4.63 -14.64
N SER A 178 5.38 -3.60 -14.67
CA SER A 178 6.06 -3.16 -15.90
C SER A 178 7.31 -2.36 -15.58
N MET A 179 8.25 -2.36 -16.54
CA MET A 179 9.47 -1.56 -16.53
C MET A 179 9.40 -0.49 -17.63
N HIS A 180 9.93 0.69 -17.34
CA HIS A 180 9.90 1.86 -18.22
C HIS A 180 11.25 2.57 -18.26
N ALA A 181 11.54 3.30 -19.33
CA ALA A 181 12.60 4.29 -19.32
C ALA A 181 12.35 5.34 -18.20
N PRO A 182 13.40 5.92 -17.61
CA PRO A 182 13.22 6.85 -16.49
C PRO A 182 12.23 7.99 -16.75
N GLU A 183 12.29 8.57 -17.96
CA GLU A 183 11.42 9.66 -18.40
C GLU A 183 9.97 9.23 -18.64
N ASP A 184 9.72 7.97 -18.96
CA ASP A 184 8.40 7.43 -19.28
C ASP A 184 7.64 6.88 -18.06
N LEU A 185 8.33 6.66 -16.93
CA LEU A 185 7.73 6.02 -15.74
C LEU A 185 6.53 6.81 -15.20
N LEU A 186 6.69 8.09 -14.93
CA LEU A 186 5.59 8.91 -14.40
C LEU A 186 4.47 9.14 -15.42
N PRO A 187 4.75 9.43 -16.70
CA PRO A 187 3.72 9.46 -17.74
C PRO A 187 2.90 8.16 -17.80
N ALA A 188 3.55 6.99 -17.76
CA ALA A 188 2.87 5.70 -17.76
C ALA A 188 2.04 5.47 -16.49
N ALA A 189 2.55 5.86 -15.31
CA ALA A 189 1.79 5.77 -14.06
C ALA A 189 0.54 6.68 -14.09
N ARG A 190 0.66 7.90 -14.60
CA ARG A 190 -0.48 8.83 -14.77
C ARG A 190 -1.51 8.29 -15.75
N ALA A 191 -1.07 7.73 -16.89
CA ALA A 191 -1.95 7.12 -17.86
C ALA A 191 -2.70 5.90 -17.27
N LEU A 192 -2.06 5.15 -16.37
CA LEU A 192 -2.72 4.05 -15.65
C LEU A 192 -3.71 4.58 -14.61
N ALA A 193 -3.33 5.58 -13.81
CA ALA A 193 -4.20 6.22 -12.82
C ALA A 193 -5.48 6.77 -13.47
N SER A 194 -5.35 7.42 -14.63
CA SER A 194 -6.51 7.92 -15.37
C SER A 194 -7.54 6.84 -15.71
N LYS A 195 -7.10 5.59 -15.96
CA LYS A 195 -8.01 4.45 -16.20
C LYS A 195 -8.79 4.02 -14.95
N PHE A 196 -8.29 4.33 -13.76
CA PHE A 196 -8.92 3.98 -12.49
C PHE A 196 -9.92 5.04 -12.03
N VAL A 197 -9.81 6.26 -12.58
CA VAL A 197 -10.59 7.42 -12.16
C VAL A 197 -11.64 7.79 -13.22
N ALA A 198 -11.24 7.83 -14.50
CA ALA A 198 -12.14 8.29 -15.58
C ALA A 198 -13.38 7.38 -15.68
N ASN A 199 -14.57 7.98 -15.53
CA ASN A 199 -15.84 7.29 -15.61
C ASN A 199 -15.97 6.08 -14.66
N ARG A 200 -15.47 6.23 -13.43
CA ARG A 200 -15.54 5.21 -12.38
C ARG A 200 -16.16 5.77 -11.11
N SER A 201 -17.05 5.00 -10.48
CA SER A 201 -17.61 5.35 -9.18
C SER A 201 -16.50 5.31 -8.11
N PRO A 202 -16.27 6.41 -7.36
CA PRO A 202 -15.28 6.42 -6.29
C PRO A 202 -15.59 5.41 -5.18
N VAL A 203 -16.87 5.25 -4.82
CA VAL A 203 -17.31 4.31 -3.79
C VAL A 203 -17.12 2.86 -4.25
N ALA A 204 -17.52 2.53 -5.48
CA ALA A 204 -17.32 1.17 -6.00
C ALA A 204 -15.83 0.82 -6.12
N THR A 205 -14.98 1.78 -6.50
CA THR A 205 -13.53 1.59 -6.55
C THR A 205 -12.95 1.34 -5.16
N ALA A 206 -13.35 2.11 -4.15
CA ALA A 206 -12.91 1.95 -2.76
C ALA A 206 -13.35 0.60 -2.18
N LEU A 207 -14.62 0.21 -2.37
CA LEU A 207 -15.14 -1.09 -1.95
C LEU A 207 -14.38 -2.23 -2.63
N ALA A 208 -14.23 -2.19 -3.95
CA ALA A 208 -13.53 -3.23 -4.70
C ALA A 208 -12.09 -3.40 -4.19
N ARG A 209 -11.37 -2.29 -3.93
CA ARG A 209 -10.01 -2.33 -3.38
C ARG A 209 -9.97 -3.06 -2.05
N GLN A 210 -10.79 -2.65 -1.08
CA GLN A 210 -10.80 -3.24 0.24
C GLN A 210 -11.28 -4.71 0.21
N MET A 211 -12.28 -5.02 -0.59
CA MET A 211 -12.78 -6.40 -0.76
C MET A 211 -11.70 -7.32 -1.34
N MET A 212 -10.97 -6.91 -2.38
CA MET A 212 -9.90 -7.73 -2.97
C MET A 212 -8.84 -8.11 -1.93
N TYR A 213 -8.41 -7.17 -1.09
CA TYR A 213 -7.43 -7.45 -0.06
C TYR A 213 -8.00 -8.29 1.10
N ARG A 214 -9.13 -7.89 1.65
CA ARG A 214 -9.67 -8.48 2.88
C ARG A 214 -10.37 -9.80 2.63
N ASN A 215 -11.20 -9.88 1.59
CA ASN A 215 -11.93 -11.12 1.28
C ASN A 215 -10.97 -12.24 0.83
N SER A 216 -9.83 -11.91 0.18
CA SER A 216 -8.81 -12.91 -0.15
C SER A 216 -8.11 -13.52 1.06
N ALA A 217 -8.23 -12.90 2.24
CA ALA A 217 -7.69 -13.41 3.51
C ALA A 217 -8.74 -14.14 4.36
N MET A 218 -10.00 -14.17 3.95
CA MET A 218 -11.07 -14.88 4.65
C MET A 218 -10.92 -16.40 4.54
N SER A 219 -11.50 -17.11 5.50
CA SER A 219 -11.39 -18.58 5.60
C SER A 219 -12.20 -19.32 4.52
N SER A 220 -13.18 -18.67 3.89
CA SER A 220 -14.01 -19.28 2.86
C SER A 220 -14.62 -18.26 1.90
N PRO A 221 -14.94 -18.68 0.64
CA PRO A 221 -15.66 -17.82 -0.30
C PRO A 221 -17.07 -17.45 0.17
N ARG A 222 -17.66 -18.20 1.10
CA ARG A 222 -18.96 -17.87 1.68
C ARG A 222 -18.89 -16.58 2.52
N ALA A 223 -17.88 -16.45 3.36
CA ALA A 223 -17.67 -15.23 4.15
C ALA A 223 -17.44 -14.02 3.23
N ALA A 224 -16.64 -14.19 2.16
CA ALA A 224 -16.46 -13.16 1.14
C ALA A 224 -17.79 -12.78 0.47
N HIS A 225 -18.65 -13.76 0.15
CA HIS A 225 -19.94 -13.53 -0.50
C HIS A 225 -20.92 -12.69 0.35
N GLU A 226 -20.85 -12.77 1.66
CA GLU A 226 -21.66 -11.94 2.55
C GLU A 226 -21.34 -10.45 2.36
N VAL A 227 -20.05 -10.10 2.29
CA VAL A 227 -19.57 -8.74 2.00
C VAL A 227 -19.88 -8.34 0.56
N ASP A 228 -19.64 -9.23 -0.42
CA ASP A 228 -19.96 -9.00 -1.83
C ASP A 228 -21.43 -8.65 -2.02
N SER A 229 -22.32 -9.37 -1.30
CA SER A 229 -23.76 -9.15 -1.38
C SER A 229 -24.18 -7.76 -0.86
N LEU A 230 -23.62 -7.33 0.29
CA LEU A 230 -23.88 -6.01 0.81
C LEU A 230 -23.30 -4.92 -0.10
N SER A 231 -22.09 -5.10 -0.57
CA SER A 231 -21.45 -4.17 -1.52
C SER A 231 -22.29 -4.01 -2.78
N MET A 232 -22.72 -5.11 -3.39
CA MET A 232 -23.57 -5.09 -4.58
C MET A 232 -24.93 -4.43 -4.32
N TYR A 233 -25.55 -4.73 -3.17
CA TYR A 233 -26.82 -4.13 -2.78
C TYR A 233 -26.71 -2.60 -2.71
N TYR A 234 -25.80 -2.06 -1.91
CA TYR A 234 -25.65 -0.61 -1.73
C TYR A 234 -25.19 0.08 -3.02
N SER A 235 -24.24 -0.49 -3.75
CA SER A 235 -23.78 0.06 -5.02
C SER A 235 -24.92 0.13 -6.05
N SER A 236 -25.81 -0.87 -6.09
CA SER A 236 -26.97 -0.89 -7.01
C SER A 236 -28.00 0.19 -6.71
N LEU A 237 -28.11 0.62 -5.45
CA LEU A 237 -29.01 1.72 -5.04
C LEU A 237 -28.44 3.11 -5.32
N GLY A 238 -27.11 3.24 -5.35
CA GLY A 238 -26.36 4.46 -5.60
C GLY A 238 -25.95 4.63 -7.08
N ASP A 239 -24.66 4.78 -7.30
CA ASP A 239 -24.03 5.00 -8.61
C ASP A 239 -24.34 3.91 -9.65
N GLY A 240 -24.71 2.71 -9.22
CA GLY A 240 -25.08 1.62 -10.10
C GLY A 240 -26.28 1.95 -10.99
N LYS A 241 -27.22 2.79 -10.53
CA LYS A 241 -28.36 3.26 -11.36
C LYS A 241 -27.87 4.11 -12.52
N GLU A 242 -27.02 5.08 -12.23
CA GLU A 242 -26.39 5.93 -13.24
C GLU A 242 -25.53 5.10 -14.20
N GLY A 243 -24.74 4.16 -13.67
CA GLY A 243 -23.89 3.28 -14.46
C GLY A 243 -24.69 2.46 -15.48
N VAL A 244 -25.84 1.90 -15.08
CA VAL A 244 -26.74 1.16 -15.99
C VAL A 244 -27.40 2.11 -17.00
N GLN A 245 -27.90 3.25 -16.55
CA GLN A 245 -28.59 4.22 -17.42
C GLN A 245 -27.65 4.77 -18.48
N SER A 246 -26.47 5.23 -18.11
CA SER A 246 -25.46 5.75 -19.03
C SER A 246 -25.02 4.72 -20.07
N PHE A 247 -24.87 3.44 -19.63
CA PHE A 247 -24.54 2.33 -20.53
C PHE A 247 -25.63 2.11 -21.60
N LEU A 248 -26.91 2.11 -21.21
CA LEU A 248 -28.05 1.96 -22.15
C LEU A 248 -28.14 3.14 -23.11
N GLU A 249 -27.85 4.35 -22.61
CA GLU A 249 -27.89 5.58 -23.40
C GLU A 249 -26.61 5.81 -24.23
N LYS A 250 -25.58 4.97 -24.07
CA LYS A 250 -24.27 5.07 -24.74
C LYS A 250 -23.59 6.42 -24.52
N ARG A 251 -23.65 6.93 -23.30
CA ARG A 251 -22.96 8.14 -22.85
C ARG A 251 -22.02 7.83 -21.68
N ASP A 252 -21.13 8.75 -21.39
CA ASP A 252 -20.30 8.66 -20.17
C ASP A 252 -21.15 8.81 -18.90
N PRO A 253 -20.88 8.02 -17.85
CA PRO A 253 -21.58 8.15 -16.56
C PRO A 253 -21.15 9.42 -15.82
N VAL A 254 -22.06 9.95 -15.02
CA VAL A 254 -21.80 11.06 -14.08
C VAL A 254 -22.05 10.53 -12.67
N PHE A 255 -21.02 9.95 -12.07
CA PHE A 255 -21.09 9.44 -10.70
C PHE A 255 -21.02 10.60 -9.71
N THR A 256 -21.85 10.55 -8.67
CA THR A 256 -21.97 11.60 -7.66
C THR A 256 -21.65 11.14 -6.25
N SER A 257 -21.52 9.82 -6.04
CA SER A 257 -21.16 9.26 -4.75
C SER A 257 -19.70 9.61 -4.39
N LYS A 258 -19.45 9.77 -3.10
CA LYS A 258 -18.18 10.21 -2.54
C LYS A 258 -17.54 9.12 -1.71
N ALA A 259 -16.23 8.91 -1.85
CA ALA A 259 -15.50 7.92 -1.06
C ALA A 259 -15.36 8.33 0.43
N SER A 260 -15.59 9.61 0.76
CA SER A 260 -15.72 10.07 2.15
C SER A 260 -17.03 9.61 2.82
N GLU A 261 -18.04 9.26 2.02
CA GLU A 261 -19.37 8.86 2.45
C GLU A 261 -19.64 7.38 2.08
N MET A 262 -18.89 6.46 2.71
CA MET A 262 -19.03 5.03 2.45
C MET A 262 -20.36 4.48 3.02
N PRO A 263 -20.89 3.36 2.47
CA PRO A 263 -22.07 2.70 3.04
C PRO A 263 -21.88 2.23 4.48
N ASP A 264 -22.96 2.17 5.25
CA ASP A 264 -22.95 1.87 6.70
C ASP A 264 -22.26 0.56 7.10
N PHE A 265 -22.19 -0.43 6.20
CA PHE A 265 -21.47 -1.67 6.48
C PHE A 265 -19.94 -1.53 6.39
N TYR A 266 -19.44 -0.42 5.87
CA TYR A 266 -18.01 -0.13 5.80
C TYR A 266 -17.59 0.67 7.07
N PRO A 267 -16.53 0.29 7.75
CA PRO A 267 -15.63 -0.84 7.53
C PRO A 267 -16.10 -2.14 8.23
N TRP A 268 -16.53 -3.13 7.46
CA TRP A 268 -17.10 -4.39 7.97
C TRP A 268 -16.16 -5.20 8.87
N TRP A 269 -14.86 -5.04 8.72
CA TRP A 269 -13.85 -5.75 9.50
C TRP A 269 -13.70 -5.24 10.94
N GLU A 270 -14.28 -4.11 11.30
CA GLU A 270 -14.29 -3.59 12.68
C GLU A 270 -15.41 -4.20 13.52
N SER A 271 -16.45 -4.71 12.88
CA SER A 271 -17.57 -5.36 13.57
C SER A 271 -17.26 -6.80 14.01
N GLU A 272 -16.13 -7.36 13.59
CA GLU A 272 -15.69 -8.73 13.93
C GLU A 272 -14.66 -8.78 15.08
N GLN A 273 -14.38 -7.66 15.77
CA GLN A 273 -13.40 -7.58 16.87
C GLN A 273 -14.06 -7.69 18.25
#